data_7d8aa69a7f181ba283b42ccd9c519c1b
#
_entry.id   7d8aa69a7f181ba283b42ccd9c519c1b
#
_cell.length_a   1.000
_cell.length_b   1.000
_cell.length_c   1.000
_cell.angle_alpha   90.00
_cell.angle_beta   90.00
_cell.angle_gamma   90.00
#
_symmetry.space_group_name_H-M   'P 1'
#
loop_
_entity.id
_entity.type
_entity.pdbx_description
1 polymer ?
#
loop_
_entity_poly.entity_id
_entity_poly.type
_entity_poly.pdbx_seq_one_letter_code
_entity_poly.pdbx_strand_id
1 'polypeptide(L)'
;LMLPVLFLLMLPSLIFGTDGLDNASGEVLNDTSLIMENIAETENSIETILREKHDALLEEIQAEADALGSDCEYSVTDEFADRIIYESSLIISQFCASQDDYQEIHLAKLERLLRDHTDSIFTYSTIVTSREETDEDTGESYTIYHYEYVVEYAGDSYFADHVFSLTEDQLAAADEYAANLNLFLFDTVYKLSLIHI
;
A
#
# COMPACT_ATOMS: atom_id res chain seq x y z
N LEU A 1 -5.28 -20.30 -25.01
CA LEU A 1 -6.20 -20.21 -23.85
C LEU A 1 -5.68 -20.93 -22.60
N MET A 2 -4.67 -21.79 -22.69
CA MET A 2 -4.10 -22.50 -21.53
C MET A 2 -2.92 -21.79 -20.86
N LEU A 3 -2.21 -20.90 -21.57
CA LEU A 3 -1.05 -20.19 -21.00
C LEU A 3 -1.41 -19.23 -19.85
N PRO A 4 -2.47 -18.40 -19.95
CA PRO A 4 -2.85 -17.52 -18.83
C PRO A 4 -3.32 -18.28 -17.60
N VAL A 5 -3.99 -19.42 -17.79
CA VAL A 5 -4.47 -20.25 -16.68
C VAL A 5 -3.32 -20.97 -15.98
N LEU A 6 -2.32 -21.43 -16.71
CA LEU A 6 -1.13 -22.06 -16.13
C LEU A 6 -0.29 -21.02 -15.34
N PHE A 7 -0.24 -19.80 -15.83
CA PHE A 7 0.45 -18.68 -15.22
C PHE A 7 -0.23 -18.21 -13.94
N LEU A 8 -1.56 -18.13 -13.94
CA LEU A 8 -2.39 -17.89 -12.77
C LEU A 8 -2.28 -19.01 -11.74
N LEU A 9 -2.12 -20.25 -12.16
CA LEU A 9 -1.90 -21.38 -11.26
C LEU A 9 -0.51 -21.37 -10.63
N MET A 10 0.46 -20.78 -11.30
CA MET A 10 1.80 -20.59 -10.71
C MET A 10 1.85 -19.40 -9.72
N LEU A 11 1.18 -18.31 -9.99
CA LEU A 11 1.12 -17.15 -9.11
C LEU A 11 0.51 -17.45 -7.73
N PRO A 12 -0.61 -18.12 -7.60
CA PRO A 12 -1.27 -18.33 -6.31
C PRO A 12 -0.73 -19.48 -5.46
N SER A 13 -0.27 -20.56 -6.06
CA SER A 13 0.52 -21.55 -5.28
C SER A 13 1.80 -20.92 -4.84
N LEU A 14 2.14 -19.91 -5.54
CA LEU A 14 3.21 -19.05 -5.34
C LEU A 14 2.82 -17.98 -4.34
N ILE A 15 1.63 -17.40 -4.42
CA ILE A 15 1.32 -16.30 -3.55
C ILE A 15 1.32 -16.71 -2.08
N PHE A 16 1.26 -17.93 -1.64
CA PHE A 16 1.30 -18.16 -0.18
C PHE A 16 1.05 -19.62 0.22
N GLY A 17 1.32 -20.55 -0.67
CA GLY A 17 0.94 -21.94 -0.48
C GLY A 17 2.08 -22.96 -0.36
N THR A 18 3.27 -22.56 0.06
CA THR A 18 4.42 -23.50 0.15
C THR A 18 4.32 -24.48 1.32
N ASP A 19 3.59 -24.15 2.38
CA ASP A 19 3.40 -25.07 3.53
C ASP A 19 2.46 -26.25 3.20
N GLY A 20 1.77 -26.21 2.04
CA GLY A 20 0.85 -27.25 1.59
C GLY A 20 1.31 -28.07 0.39
N LEU A 21 2.40 -27.67 -0.30
CA LEU A 21 2.80 -28.33 -1.56
C LEU A 21 3.35 -29.75 -1.35
N ASP A 22 3.88 -30.08 -0.19
CA ASP A 22 4.36 -31.45 0.11
C ASP A 22 3.22 -32.47 0.25
N ASN A 23 1.94 -32.03 0.33
CA ASN A 23 0.76 -32.90 0.42
C ASN A 23 -0.41 -32.47 -0.47
N ALA A 24 -0.27 -31.44 -1.31
CA ALA A 24 -1.37 -31.00 -2.15
C ALA A 24 -1.54 -31.94 -3.34
N SER A 25 -2.51 -32.84 -3.23
CA SER A 25 -3.18 -33.43 -4.39
C SER A 25 -3.69 -32.29 -5.26
N GLY A 26 -3.65 -32.43 -6.60
CA GLY A 26 -4.02 -31.39 -7.57
C GLY A 26 -5.43 -30.75 -7.40
N GLU A 27 -6.20 -31.13 -6.38
CA GLU A 27 -7.47 -30.53 -5.97
C GLU A 27 -7.30 -29.16 -5.31
N VAL A 28 -6.22 -28.94 -4.54
CA VAL A 28 -5.98 -27.66 -3.82
C VAL A 28 -5.62 -26.53 -4.81
N LEU A 29 -4.96 -26.84 -5.91
CA LEU A 29 -4.58 -25.85 -6.94
C LEU A 29 -5.80 -25.30 -7.73
N ASN A 30 -6.98 -25.90 -7.58
CA ASN A 30 -8.22 -25.46 -8.23
C ASN A 30 -9.24 -24.87 -7.24
N ASP A 31 -8.90 -24.72 -5.96
CA ASP A 31 -9.81 -24.12 -4.99
C ASP A 31 -9.72 -22.57 -5.06
N THR A 32 -10.59 -22.03 -5.90
CA THR A 32 -10.74 -20.58 -6.11
C THR A 32 -11.03 -19.85 -4.80
N SER A 33 -11.73 -20.48 -3.84
CA SER A 33 -12.09 -19.86 -2.56
C SER A 33 -10.86 -19.64 -1.70
N LEU A 34 -9.96 -20.62 -1.63
CA LEU A 34 -8.70 -20.50 -0.89
C LEU A 34 -7.78 -19.44 -1.50
N ILE A 35 -7.71 -19.38 -2.83
CA ILE A 35 -6.92 -18.35 -3.52
C ILE A 35 -7.45 -16.96 -3.19
N MET A 36 -8.76 -16.77 -3.21
CA MET A 36 -9.39 -15.48 -2.88
C MET A 36 -9.16 -15.10 -1.41
N GLU A 37 -9.21 -16.06 -0.48
CA GLU A 37 -8.92 -15.84 0.92
C GLU A 37 -7.47 -15.39 1.14
N ASN A 38 -6.51 -16.06 0.51
CA ASN A 38 -5.09 -15.69 0.58
C ASN A 38 -4.81 -14.30 -0.01
N ILE A 39 -5.46 -13.96 -1.12
CA ILE A 39 -5.35 -12.62 -1.72
C ILE A 39 -5.90 -11.58 -0.74
N ALA A 40 -7.08 -11.81 -0.18
CA ALA A 40 -7.69 -10.88 0.78
C ALA A 40 -6.86 -10.71 2.06
N GLU A 41 -6.24 -11.78 2.57
CA GLU A 41 -5.31 -11.71 3.69
C GLU A 41 -4.10 -10.85 3.35
N THR A 42 -3.54 -11.02 2.15
CA THR A 42 -2.42 -10.23 1.68
C THR A 42 -2.78 -8.76 1.51
N GLU A 43 -3.92 -8.44 0.92
CA GLU A 43 -4.43 -7.08 0.79
C GLU A 43 -4.62 -6.41 2.16
N ASN A 44 -5.22 -7.11 3.12
CA ASN A 44 -5.38 -6.63 4.49
C ASN A 44 -4.03 -6.35 5.16
N SER A 45 -3.03 -7.19 4.92
CA SER A 45 -1.69 -7.02 5.48
C SER A 45 -1.00 -5.78 4.88
N ILE A 46 -1.08 -5.59 3.56
CA ILE A 46 -0.57 -4.40 2.88
C ILE A 46 -1.25 -3.14 3.46
N GLU A 47 -2.59 -3.13 3.51
CA GLU A 47 -3.34 -1.98 4.03
C GLU A 47 -2.94 -1.65 5.47
N THR A 48 -2.83 -2.66 6.31
CA THR A 48 -2.42 -2.48 7.72
C THR A 48 -1.05 -1.81 7.82
N ILE A 49 -0.06 -2.27 7.04
CA ILE A 49 1.28 -1.70 7.07
C ILE A 49 1.28 -0.26 6.56
N LEU A 50 0.54 0.03 5.48
CA LEU A 50 0.42 1.39 4.96
C LEU A 50 -0.25 2.33 5.96
N ARG A 51 -1.29 1.86 6.66
CA ARG A 51 -1.93 2.62 7.74
C ARG A 51 -0.98 2.88 8.90
N GLU A 52 -0.22 1.90 9.33
CA GLU A 52 0.80 2.08 10.38
C GLU A 52 1.83 3.17 10.01
N LYS A 53 2.27 3.21 8.72
CA LYS A 53 3.22 4.23 8.25
C LYS A 53 2.58 5.61 8.15
N HIS A 54 1.34 5.70 7.69
CA HIS A 54 0.58 6.93 7.64
C HIS A 54 0.33 7.49 9.04
N ASP A 55 -0.11 6.67 9.98
CA ASP A 55 -0.37 7.06 11.37
C ASP A 55 0.92 7.55 12.06
N ALA A 56 2.07 6.88 11.80
CA ALA A 56 3.36 7.31 12.32
C ALA A 56 3.77 8.70 11.80
N LEU A 57 3.48 9.01 10.52
CA LEU A 57 3.69 10.34 9.96
C LEU A 57 2.81 11.40 10.65
N LEU A 58 1.54 11.09 10.91
CA LEU A 58 0.63 12.00 11.60
C LEU A 58 1.07 12.27 13.04
N GLU A 59 1.63 11.27 13.74
CA GLU A 59 2.24 11.45 15.05
C GLU A 59 3.46 12.38 15.00
N GLU A 60 4.29 12.29 13.94
CA GLU A 60 5.41 13.21 13.72
C GLU A 60 4.93 14.65 13.48
N ILE A 61 3.95 14.85 12.60
CA ILE A 61 3.34 16.16 12.36
C ILE A 61 2.75 16.73 13.65
N GLN A 62 2.04 15.92 14.44
CA GLN A 62 1.48 16.36 15.71
C GLN A 62 2.57 16.81 16.70
N ALA A 63 3.68 16.07 16.78
CA ALA A 63 4.80 16.43 17.63
C ALA A 63 5.47 17.75 17.22
N GLU A 64 5.59 18.02 15.91
CA GLU A 64 6.07 19.31 15.40
C GLU A 64 5.08 20.43 15.72
N ALA A 65 3.79 20.21 15.49
CA ALA A 65 2.75 21.18 15.78
C ALA A 65 2.70 21.56 17.27
N ASP A 66 2.86 20.59 18.16
CA ASP A 66 2.88 20.81 19.61
C ASP A 66 4.13 21.61 20.07
N ALA A 67 5.18 21.63 19.27
CA ALA A 67 6.38 22.41 19.54
C ALA A 67 6.32 23.86 19.03
N LEU A 68 5.25 24.24 18.32
CA LEU A 68 5.05 25.60 17.82
C LEU A 68 4.82 26.59 18.96
N GLY A 69 5.15 27.87 18.72
CA GLY A 69 4.92 28.94 19.66
C GLY A 69 3.45 29.34 19.81
N SER A 70 3.16 30.16 20.82
CA SER A 70 1.79 30.63 21.10
C SER A 70 1.22 31.57 20.03
N ASP A 71 2.07 32.09 19.17
CA ASP A 71 1.74 32.94 18.01
C ASP A 71 1.58 32.15 16.72
N CYS A 72 1.50 30.82 16.82
CA CYS A 72 1.37 29.90 15.71
C CYS A 72 0.06 29.11 15.77
N GLU A 73 -0.54 28.91 14.61
CA GLU A 73 -1.67 28.01 14.38
C GLU A 73 -1.22 26.95 13.39
N TYR A 74 -1.89 25.80 13.37
CA TYR A 74 -1.63 24.78 12.36
C TYR A 74 -2.90 24.14 11.82
N SER A 75 -2.77 23.54 10.64
CA SER A 75 -3.75 22.64 10.04
C SER A 75 -3.02 21.50 9.33
N VAL A 76 -3.73 20.38 9.15
CA VAL A 76 -3.24 19.23 8.40
C VAL A 76 -4.17 19.00 7.21
N THR A 77 -3.61 19.00 6.01
CA THR A 77 -4.29 18.61 4.77
C THR A 77 -3.87 17.18 4.45
N ASP A 78 -4.81 16.23 4.63
CA ASP A 78 -4.60 14.81 4.49
C ASP A 78 -5.73 14.17 3.69
N GLU A 79 -5.46 13.82 2.43
CA GLU A 79 -6.40 13.16 1.54
C GLU A 79 -6.49 11.64 1.78
N PHE A 80 -5.61 11.08 2.64
CA PHE A 80 -5.50 9.64 2.90
C PHE A 80 -6.12 9.22 4.24
N ALA A 81 -6.63 10.18 5.03
CA ALA A 81 -7.23 9.94 6.35
C ALA A 81 -8.29 8.84 6.31
N ASP A 82 -9.23 8.93 5.37
CA ASP A 82 -10.32 7.96 5.24
C ASP A 82 -9.89 6.71 4.47
N ARG A 83 -9.05 6.86 3.45
CA ARG A 83 -8.68 5.79 2.53
C ARG A 83 -7.34 6.05 1.83
N ILE A 84 -6.43 5.08 1.92
CA ILE A 84 -5.24 5.02 1.08
C ILE A 84 -5.63 4.32 -0.23
N ILE A 85 -5.38 4.97 -1.37
CA ILE A 85 -5.67 4.40 -2.69
C ILE A 85 -4.37 3.83 -3.25
N TYR A 86 -4.32 2.52 -3.40
CA TYR A 86 -3.21 1.76 -3.97
C TYR A 86 -3.73 0.57 -4.78
N GLU A 87 -2.90 0.02 -5.65
CA GLU A 87 -3.23 -1.16 -6.46
C GLU A 87 -2.59 -2.42 -5.85
N SER A 88 -3.34 -3.16 -5.02
CA SER A 88 -2.86 -4.35 -4.32
C SER A 88 -2.34 -5.42 -5.28
N SER A 89 -3.03 -5.65 -6.40
CA SER A 89 -2.63 -6.60 -7.43
C SER A 89 -1.26 -6.28 -8.03
N LEU A 90 -0.95 -4.99 -8.20
CA LEU A 90 0.36 -4.55 -8.68
C LEU A 90 1.45 -4.81 -7.63
N ILE A 91 1.22 -4.44 -6.37
CA ILE A 91 2.19 -4.66 -5.28
C ILE A 91 2.49 -6.16 -5.10
N ILE A 92 1.46 -7.01 -5.09
CA ILE A 92 1.60 -8.46 -5.01
C ILE A 92 2.41 -8.99 -6.20
N SER A 93 2.13 -8.51 -7.40
CA SER A 93 2.80 -8.95 -8.64
C SER A 93 4.25 -8.50 -8.68
N GLN A 94 4.56 -7.28 -8.23
CA GLN A 94 5.91 -6.76 -8.08
C GLN A 94 6.72 -7.59 -7.07
N PHE A 95 6.11 -7.93 -5.93
CA PHE A 95 6.75 -8.82 -4.96
C PHE A 95 7.07 -10.19 -5.58
N CYS A 96 6.11 -10.82 -6.27
CA CYS A 96 6.33 -12.10 -6.95
C CYS A 96 7.45 -12.01 -7.99
N ALA A 97 7.48 -10.95 -8.80
CA ALA A 97 8.50 -10.75 -9.82
C ALA A 97 9.90 -10.47 -9.27
N SER A 98 9.97 -9.97 -8.02
CA SER A 98 11.24 -9.68 -7.36
C SER A 98 11.97 -10.91 -6.84
N GLN A 99 11.30 -12.09 -6.77
CA GLN A 99 11.85 -13.29 -6.17
C GLN A 99 12.42 -14.24 -7.22
N ASP A 100 13.68 -14.63 -7.06
CA ASP A 100 14.34 -15.63 -7.91
C ASP A 100 13.96 -17.07 -7.52
N ASP A 101 13.61 -17.29 -6.24
CA ASP A 101 13.18 -18.58 -5.70
C ASP A 101 11.72 -18.52 -5.27
N TYR A 102 10.91 -19.35 -5.89
CA TYR A 102 9.48 -19.47 -5.57
C TYR A 102 9.20 -19.92 -4.14
N GLN A 103 10.12 -20.62 -3.49
CA GLN A 103 10.00 -21.01 -2.08
C GLN A 103 10.10 -19.83 -1.12
N GLU A 104 10.62 -18.70 -1.58
CA GLU A 104 10.72 -17.48 -0.81
C GLU A 104 9.48 -16.58 -0.93
N ILE A 105 8.50 -16.95 -1.76
CA ILE A 105 7.26 -16.18 -1.91
C ILE A 105 6.29 -16.59 -0.82
N HIS A 106 6.26 -15.82 0.26
CA HIS A 106 5.34 -15.99 1.38
C HIS A 106 5.00 -14.65 2.04
N LEU A 107 3.82 -14.58 2.67
CA LEU A 107 3.28 -13.35 3.25
C LEU A 107 4.25 -12.68 4.24
N ALA A 108 4.87 -13.45 5.13
CA ALA A 108 5.79 -12.90 6.13
C ALA A 108 7.03 -12.23 5.51
N LYS A 109 7.48 -12.66 4.32
CA LYS A 109 8.56 -11.98 3.60
C LYS A 109 8.09 -10.67 2.99
N LEU A 110 6.90 -10.65 2.38
CA LEU A 110 6.29 -9.42 1.87
C LEU A 110 6.11 -8.39 2.99
N GLU A 111 5.50 -8.78 4.10
CA GLU A 111 5.30 -7.91 5.27
C GLU A 111 6.62 -7.32 5.78
N ARG A 112 7.66 -8.15 5.90
CA ARG A 112 8.97 -7.68 6.33
C ARG A 112 9.54 -6.65 5.36
N LEU A 113 9.52 -6.91 4.04
CA LEU A 113 10.02 -5.97 3.04
C LEU A 113 9.25 -4.65 3.07
N LEU A 114 7.93 -4.72 3.20
CA LEU A 114 7.12 -3.51 3.33
C LEU A 114 7.49 -2.73 4.59
N ARG A 115 7.58 -3.36 5.76
CA ARG A 115 7.92 -2.70 7.02
C ARG A 115 9.31 -2.06 6.98
N ASP A 116 10.28 -2.75 6.37
CA ASP A 116 11.69 -2.33 6.34
C ASP A 116 11.96 -1.21 5.31
N HIS A 117 11.14 -1.08 4.26
CA HIS A 117 11.44 -0.22 3.12
C HIS A 117 10.35 0.81 2.77
N THR A 118 9.30 0.97 3.58
CA THR A 118 8.25 1.96 3.32
C THR A 118 8.25 3.16 4.27
N ASP A 119 9.38 3.45 4.94
CA ASP A 119 9.46 4.57 5.89
C ASP A 119 9.21 5.94 5.25
N SER A 120 9.50 6.08 3.95
CA SER A 120 9.29 7.33 3.20
C SER A 120 8.14 7.23 2.18
N ILE A 121 7.23 6.28 2.34
CA ILE A 121 6.09 6.14 1.42
C ILE A 121 5.05 7.24 1.64
N PHE A 122 4.92 7.72 2.87
CA PHE A 122 4.23 8.95 3.21
C PHE A 122 5.24 9.98 3.66
N THR A 123 5.06 11.20 3.19
CA THR A 123 5.85 12.37 3.57
C THR A 123 4.91 13.55 3.77
N TYR A 124 5.41 14.65 4.26
CA TYR A 124 4.65 15.90 4.28
C TYR A 124 5.51 17.07 3.84
N SER A 125 4.84 18.09 3.32
CA SER A 125 5.41 19.40 3.08
C SER A 125 4.73 20.43 3.98
N THR A 126 5.45 21.51 4.35
CA THR A 126 4.93 22.56 5.23
C THR A 126 4.81 23.87 4.46
N ILE A 127 3.61 24.43 4.44
CA ILE A 127 3.33 25.75 3.88
C ILE A 127 3.12 26.71 5.05
N VAL A 128 3.95 27.77 5.12
CA VAL A 128 3.84 28.77 6.19
C VAL A 128 3.29 30.08 5.62
N THR A 129 2.19 30.52 6.19
CA THR A 129 1.60 31.83 5.92
C THR A 129 1.56 32.68 7.19
N SER A 130 1.36 33.99 7.07
CA SER A 130 1.23 34.87 8.23
C SER A 130 0.16 35.91 8.00
N ARG A 131 -0.46 36.35 9.09
CA ARG A 131 -1.39 37.45 9.13
C ARG A 131 -1.08 38.39 10.30
N GLU A 132 -1.36 39.68 10.13
CA GLU A 132 -1.32 40.64 11.22
C GLU A 132 -2.66 40.71 11.94
N GLU A 133 -2.66 40.66 13.23
CA GLU A 133 -3.81 40.90 14.09
C GLU A 133 -3.52 42.08 15.02
N THR A 134 -4.57 42.73 15.51
CA THR A 134 -4.48 43.81 16.46
C THR A 134 -5.23 43.42 17.72
N ASP A 135 -4.56 43.51 18.84
CA ASP A 135 -5.15 43.33 20.14
C ASP A 135 -6.18 44.45 20.41
N GLU A 136 -7.45 44.10 20.62
CA GLU A 136 -8.54 45.07 20.79
C GLU A 136 -8.43 45.90 22.05
N ASP A 137 -7.75 45.38 23.10
CA ASP A 137 -7.63 46.05 24.40
C ASP A 137 -6.42 47.03 24.44
N THR A 138 -5.32 46.62 23.79
CA THR A 138 -4.06 47.40 23.83
C THR A 138 -3.81 48.24 22.58
N GLY A 139 -4.42 47.85 21.45
CA GLY A 139 -4.20 48.43 20.11
C GLY A 139 -2.84 48.05 19.51
N GLU A 140 -2.11 47.11 20.09
CA GLU A 140 -0.84 46.62 19.57
C GLU A 140 -1.08 45.58 18.47
N SER A 141 -0.28 45.67 17.40
CA SER A 141 -0.32 44.67 16.31
C SER A 141 0.68 43.56 16.58
N TYR A 142 0.27 42.34 16.32
CA TYR A 142 1.10 41.13 16.40
C TYR A 142 0.89 40.26 15.18
N THR A 143 1.85 39.39 14.88
CA THR A 143 1.80 38.49 13.70
C THR A 143 1.46 37.08 14.17
N ILE A 144 0.43 36.47 13.54
CA ILE A 144 0.11 35.06 13.70
C ILE A 144 0.66 34.32 12.49
N TYR A 145 1.37 33.23 12.74
CA TYR A 145 1.85 32.30 11.71
C TYR A 145 0.92 31.10 11.63
N HIS A 146 0.61 30.68 10.41
CA HIS A 146 -0.18 29.48 10.15
C HIS A 146 0.67 28.48 9.37
N TYR A 147 0.83 27.30 9.96
CA TYR A 147 1.56 26.16 9.39
C TYR A 147 0.53 25.16 8.83
N GLU A 148 0.53 24.97 7.51
CA GLU A 148 -0.25 23.94 6.86
C GLU A 148 0.67 22.77 6.51
N TYR A 149 0.43 21.62 7.15
CA TYR A 149 1.11 20.35 6.83
C TYR A 149 0.31 19.61 5.77
N VAL A 150 0.90 19.36 4.61
CA VAL A 150 0.27 18.66 3.50
C VAL A 150 0.87 17.27 3.39
N VAL A 151 0.05 16.24 3.67
CA VAL A 151 0.47 14.84 3.57
C VAL A 151 0.53 14.42 2.10
N GLU A 152 1.62 13.74 1.74
CA GLU A 152 1.89 13.26 0.39
C GLU A 152 2.11 11.75 0.41
N TYR A 153 1.62 11.05 -0.61
CA TYR A 153 1.84 9.63 -0.84
C TYR A 153 2.69 9.43 -2.09
N ALA A 154 3.78 8.67 -1.98
CA ALA A 154 4.72 8.48 -3.08
C ALA A 154 4.16 7.67 -4.26
N GLY A 155 3.02 6.99 -4.06
CA GLY A 155 2.36 6.20 -5.10
C GLY A 155 2.93 4.79 -5.28
N ASP A 156 2.29 4.02 -6.16
CA ASP A 156 2.57 2.59 -6.32
C ASP A 156 3.91 2.28 -7.00
N SER A 157 4.51 3.25 -7.71
CA SER A 157 5.86 3.12 -8.26
C SER A 157 6.94 3.02 -7.17
N TYR A 158 6.66 3.56 -5.98
CA TYR A 158 7.59 3.47 -4.84
C TYR A 158 7.95 2.03 -4.49
N PHE A 159 6.99 1.12 -4.58
CA PHE A 159 7.23 -0.30 -4.25
C PHE A 159 8.23 -0.94 -5.20
N ALA A 160 8.08 -0.70 -6.51
CA ALA A 160 9.01 -1.23 -7.51
C ALA A 160 10.44 -0.75 -7.30
N ASP A 161 10.60 0.56 -7.04
CA ASP A 161 11.90 1.23 -6.98
C ASP A 161 12.59 1.04 -5.62
N HIS A 162 11.86 1.17 -4.52
CA HIS A 162 12.44 1.29 -3.18
C HIS A 162 12.23 0.03 -2.32
N VAL A 163 11.13 -0.70 -2.50
CA VAL A 163 10.85 -1.91 -1.70
C VAL A 163 11.44 -3.15 -2.36
N PHE A 164 11.19 -3.33 -3.65
CA PHE A 164 11.56 -4.55 -4.38
C PHE A 164 12.78 -4.37 -5.27
N SER A 165 13.17 -3.14 -5.62
CA SER A 165 14.33 -2.80 -6.46
C SER A 165 14.32 -3.55 -7.79
N LEU A 166 13.19 -3.51 -8.50
CA LEU A 166 12.95 -4.31 -9.71
C LEU A 166 13.82 -3.86 -10.88
N THR A 167 14.32 -4.83 -11.63
CA THR A 167 14.90 -4.60 -12.95
C THR A 167 13.81 -4.35 -13.99
N GLU A 168 14.18 -3.83 -15.18
CA GLU A 168 13.25 -3.62 -16.30
C GLU A 168 12.51 -4.91 -16.71
N ASP A 169 13.20 -6.05 -16.72
CA ASP A 169 12.60 -7.35 -17.05
C ASP A 169 11.61 -7.79 -15.97
N GLN A 170 11.91 -7.55 -14.68
CA GLN A 170 11.03 -7.86 -13.57
C GLN A 170 9.81 -6.93 -13.53
N LEU A 171 9.98 -5.64 -13.88
CA LEU A 171 8.84 -4.72 -14.04
C LEU A 171 7.87 -5.19 -15.12
N ALA A 172 8.41 -5.58 -16.30
CA ALA A 172 7.57 -6.10 -17.38
C ALA A 172 6.83 -7.40 -16.96
N ALA A 173 7.50 -8.27 -16.22
CA ALA A 173 6.87 -9.47 -15.65
C ALA A 173 5.80 -9.13 -14.61
N ALA A 174 6.05 -8.14 -13.73
CA ALA A 174 5.08 -7.69 -12.73
C ALA A 174 3.81 -7.13 -13.36
N ASP A 175 3.93 -6.34 -14.43
CA ASP A 175 2.78 -5.80 -15.17
C ASP A 175 1.95 -6.92 -15.81
N GLU A 176 2.58 -7.93 -16.38
CA GLU A 176 1.89 -9.10 -16.92
C GLU A 176 1.18 -9.89 -15.81
N TYR A 177 1.83 -10.06 -14.67
CA TYR A 177 1.25 -10.72 -13.51
C TYR A 177 0.04 -9.95 -12.97
N ALA A 178 0.15 -8.64 -12.80
CA ALA A 178 -0.94 -7.79 -12.33
C ALA A 178 -2.15 -7.83 -13.27
N ALA A 179 -1.92 -7.76 -14.58
CA ALA A 179 -2.99 -7.87 -15.57
C ALA A 179 -3.73 -9.22 -15.48
N ASN A 180 -2.99 -10.32 -15.29
CA ASN A 180 -3.58 -11.66 -15.16
C ASN A 180 -4.32 -11.83 -13.82
N LEU A 181 -3.78 -11.29 -12.73
CA LEU A 181 -4.40 -11.32 -11.40
C LEU A 181 -5.72 -10.52 -11.41
N ASN A 182 -5.71 -9.32 -11.98
CA ASN A 182 -6.90 -8.49 -12.13
C ASN A 182 -7.98 -9.18 -12.98
N LEU A 183 -7.59 -9.87 -14.06
CA LEU A 183 -8.52 -10.64 -14.88
C LEU A 183 -9.15 -11.81 -14.09
N PHE A 184 -8.35 -12.51 -13.28
CA PHE A 184 -8.83 -13.59 -12.41
C PHE A 184 -9.81 -13.07 -11.36
N LEU A 185 -9.48 -11.97 -10.67
CA LEU A 185 -10.34 -11.34 -9.67
C LEU A 185 -11.68 -10.91 -10.29
N PHE A 186 -11.64 -10.26 -11.45
CA PHE A 186 -12.86 -9.84 -12.16
C PHE A 186 -13.74 -11.02 -12.56
N ASP A 187 -13.18 -12.07 -13.17
CA ASP A 187 -13.93 -13.27 -13.62
C ASP A 187 -14.55 -14.03 -12.43
N THR A 188 -13.85 -14.09 -11.30
CA THR A 188 -14.32 -14.74 -10.08
C THR A 188 -15.47 -13.98 -9.44
N VAL A 189 -15.36 -12.65 -9.28
CA VAL A 189 -16.42 -11.80 -8.74
C VAL A 189 -17.66 -11.86 -9.64
N TYR A 190 -17.49 -11.82 -10.96
CA TYR A 190 -18.59 -11.91 -11.91
C TYR A 190 -19.34 -13.26 -11.81
N LYS A 191 -18.62 -14.36 -11.71
CA LYS A 191 -19.23 -15.71 -11.55
C LYS A 191 -19.98 -15.85 -10.23
N LEU A 192 -19.42 -15.38 -9.14
CA LEU A 192 -20.08 -15.41 -7.82
C LEU A 192 -21.36 -14.56 -7.81
N SER A 193 -21.37 -13.41 -8.48
CA SER A 193 -22.53 -12.54 -8.57
C SER A 193 -23.69 -13.17 -9.35
N LEU A 194 -23.42 -14.07 -10.31
CA LEU A 194 -24.42 -14.77 -11.09
C LEU A 194 -25.05 -15.97 -10.36
N ILE A 195 -24.38 -16.52 -9.35
CA ILE A 195 -24.88 -17.67 -8.58
C ILE A 195 -25.91 -17.22 -7.52
N HIS A 196 -25.94 -15.94 -7.17
CA HIS A 196 -26.82 -15.38 -6.14
C HIS A 196 -28.08 -14.69 -6.73
N ILE A 197 -28.37 -14.85 -8.01
CA ILE A 197 -29.63 -14.45 -8.66
C ILE A 197 -30.50 -15.68 -8.90
#